data_184bb84899d2ba96a5107b274940e3ee
#
_entry.id   184bb84899d2ba96a5107b274940e3ee
#
_cell.length_a   1.000
_cell.length_b   1.000
_cell.length_c   1.000
_cell.angle_alpha   90.00
_cell.angle_beta   90.00
_cell.angle_gamma   90.00
#
_symmetry.space_group_name_H-M   'P 1'
#
loop_
_entity.id
_entity.type
_entity.pdbx_description
1 polymer ?
#
loop_
_entity_poly.entity_id
_entity_poly.type
_entity_poly.pdbx_seq_one_letter_code
_entity_poly.pdbx_strand_id
1 'polypeptide(L)'
;MFTLESTYKPTGDQPQAIESLVAGVQAGADAQVLLGVTGSGKTFTIANVIAQLNRPTLIMSHNKTLAAQLYSEMKTFFPNNAVEYFVSYYDYYQPEAYIPSTDTYIEKDLSINEEIDRLRLSAIAALLSGRKDVIVVSSVSCLYGIGNPQDFSQSCITVDKYQAIKLADLLHALVESQYVRNDVELTR
;
A
#
# COMPACT_ATOMS: atom_id res chain seq x y z
N MET A 1 -14.44 -8.57 -3.77
CA MET A 1 -14.00 -9.98 -3.85
C MET A 1 -12.73 -10.03 -4.66
N PHE A 2 -11.72 -10.78 -4.21
CA PHE A 2 -10.49 -10.94 -4.98
C PHE A 2 -10.70 -11.83 -6.21
N THR A 3 -10.19 -11.37 -7.35
CA THR A 3 -10.19 -12.13 -8.60
C THR A 3 -8.75 -12.34 -9.04
N LEU A 4 -8.26 -13.57 -8.89
CA LEU A 4 -6.91 -13.95 -9.31
C LEU A 4 -6.88 -14.16 -10.81
N GLU A 5 -6.02 -13.43 -11.50
CA GLU A 5 -5.76 -13.62 -12.94
C GLU A 5 -4.34 -14.17 -13.13
N SER A 6 -4.23 -15.36 -13.72
CA SER A 6 -2.93 -15.96 -13.99
C SER A 6 -3.03 -16.99 -15.12
N THR A 7 -2.02 -17.03 -15.95
CA THR A 7 -1.81 -18.11 -16.93
C THR A 7 -1.28 -19.39 -16.28
N TYR A 8 -0.75 -19.28 -15.07
CA TYR A 8 -0.21 -20.41 -14.31
C TYR A 8 -1.30 -21.09 -13.49
N LYS A 9 -1.13 -22.39 -13.30
CA LYS A 9 -1.93 -23.19 -12.36
C LYS A 9 -1.01 -23.71 -11.25
N PRO A 10 -1.51 -23.87 -10.01
CA PRO A 10 -0.73 -24.50 -8.95
C PRO A 10 -0.25 -25.89 -9.33
N THR A 11 1.04 -26.18 -9.16
CA THR A 11 1.68 -27.45 -9.53
C THR A 11 2.57 -27.96 -8.40
N GLY A 12 2.96 -29.24 -8.47
CA GLY A 12 3.80 -29.87 -7.45
C GLY A 12 3.13 -29.83 -6.07
N ASP A 13 3.84 -29.32 -5.07
CA ASP A 13 3.37 -29.23 -3.70
C ASP A 13 2.52 -27.98 -3.41
N GLN A 14 2.37 -27.06 -4.39
CA GLN A 14 1.63 -25.80 -4.21
C GLN A 14 0.16 -26.04 -3.86
N PRO A 15 -0.61 -26.96 -4.52
CA PRO A 15 -2.01 -27.20 -4.16
C PRO A 15 -2.18 -27.59 -2.70
N GLN A 16 -1.36 -28.52 -2.21
CA GLN A 16 -1.38 -28.97 -0.82
C GLN A 16 -1.01 -27.85 0.16
N ALA A 17 0.00 -27.04 -0.19
CA ALA A 17 0.40 -25.90 0.63
C ALA A 17 -0.71 -24.83 0.71
N ILE A 18 -1.40 -24.53 -0.40
CA ILE A 18 -2.52 -23.60 -0.44
C ILE A 18 -3.66 -24.11 0.46
N GLU A 19 -4.05 -25.36 0.30
CA GLU A 19 -5.13 -25.97 1.08
C GLU A 19 -4.82 -25.95 2.58
N SER A 20 -3.59 -26.33 2.96
CA SER A 20 -3.13 -26.33 4.36
C SER A 20 -3.13 -24.91 4.96
N LEU A 21 -2.63 -23.90 4.23
CA LEU A 21 -2.59 -22.52 4.70
C LEU A 21 -4.00 -21.94 4.86
N VAL A 22 -4.88 -22.19 3.91
CA VAL A 22 -6.29 -21.74 3.98
C VAL A 22 -7.01 -22.38 5.16
N ALA A 23 -6.86 -23.70 5.32
CA ALA A 23 -7.46 -24.43 6.44
C ALA A 23 -6.95 -23.93 7.79
N GLY A 24 -5.65 -23.66 7.91
CA GLY A 24 -5.05 -23.11 9.13
C GLY A 24 -5.61 -21.75 9.51
N VAL A 25 -5.73 -20.82 8.53
CA VAL A 25 -6.36 -19.51 8.78
C VAL A 25 -7.83 -19.64 9.18
N GLN A 26 -8.58 -20.55 8.53
CA GLN A 26 -9.99 -20.79 8.86
C GLN A 26 -10.17 -21.40 10.24
N ALA A 27 -9.22 -22.23 10.66
CA ALA A 27 -9.18 -22.82 12.01
C ALA A 27 -8.72 -21.82 13.10
N GLY A 28 -8.30 -20.59 12.72
CA GLY A 28 -7.85 -19.56 13.65
C GLY A 28 -6.40 -19.73 14.12
N ALA A 29 -5.54 -20.37 13.31
CA ALA A 29 -4.11 -20.46 13.62
C ALA A 29 -3.49 -19.05 13.66
N ASP A 30 -2.77 -18.72 14.74
CA ASP A 30 -2.13 -17.42 14.94
C ASP A 30 -0.99 -17.18 13.97
N ALA A 31 -0.28 -18.25 13.58
CA ALA A 31 0.85 -18.18 12.66
C ALA A 31 1.02 -19.46 11.86
N GLN A 32 1.53 -19.32 10.65
CA GLN A 32 1.90 -20.42 9.77
C GLN A 32 3.17 -20.06 9.01
N VAL A 33 3.96 -21.05 8.63
CA VAL A 33 5.21 -20.85 7.88
C VAL A 33 5.12 -21.61 6.55
N LEU A 34 5.28 -20.87 5.45
CA LEU A 34 5.48 -21.43 4.12
C LEU A 34 6.97 -21.52 3.82
N LEU A 35 7.54 -22.74 3.85
CA LEU A 35 8.94 -23.00 3.52
C LEU A 35 9.06 -23.43 2.07
N GLY A 36 10.02 -22.85 1.35
CA GLY A 36 10.29 -23.21 -0.03
C GLY A 36 11.53 -22.51 -0.54
N VAL A 37 12.23 -23.16 -1.49
CA VAL A 37 13.41 -22.60 -2.13
C VAL A 37 13.08 -21.37 -3.00
N THR A 38 14.08 -20.59 -3.36
CA THR A 38 13.93 -19.48 -4.30
C THR A 38 13.40 -20.02 -5.64
N GLY A 39 12.42 -19.34 -6.23
CA GLY A 39 11.80 -19.77 -7.50
C GLY A 39 10.72 -20.84 -7.38
N SER A 40 10.40 -21.34 -6.17
CA SER A 40 9.32 -22.33 -5.99
C SER A 40 7.90 -21.77 -6.14
N GLY A 41 7.74 -20.51 -6.50
CA GLY A 41 6.44 -19.87 -6.68
C GLY A 41 5.70 -19.52 -5.38
N LYS A 42 6.43 -19.24 -4.29
CA LYS A 42 5.82 -18.85 -2.99
C LYS A 42 4.84 -17.68 -3.14
N THR A 43 5.19 -16.65 -3.91
CA THR A 43 4.31 -15.49 -4.16
C THR A 43 3.01 -15.91 -4.81
N PHE A 44 3.07 -16.78 -5.82
CA PHE A 44 1.87 -17.32 -6.46
C PHE A 44 1.03 -18.20 -5.54
N THR A 45 1.68 -19.01 -4.69
CA THR A 45 1.01 -19.78 -3.63
C THR A 45 0.23 -18.85 -2.69
N ILE A 46 0.85 -17.78 -2.19
CA ILE A 46 0.20 -16.79 -1.32
C ILE A 46 -0.91 -16.04 -2.05
N ALA A 47 -0.75 -15.69 -3.32
CA ALA A 47 -1.81 -15.08 -4.11
C ALA A 47 -3.06 -15.97 -4.20
N ASN A 48 -2.90 -17.29 -4.38
CA ASN A 48 -4.01 -18.24 -4.33
C ASN A 48 -4.66 -18.32 -2.95
N VAL A 49 -3.89 -18.27 -1.86
CA VAL A 49 -4.41 -18.23 -0.49
C VAL A 49 -5.24 -16.95 -0.27
N ILE A 50 -4.74 -15.79 -0.69
CA ILE A 50 -5.46 -14.50 -0.58
C ILE A 50 -6.79 -14.55 -1.33
N ALA A 51 -6.78 -15.07 -2.57
CA ALA A 51 -7.98 -15.20 -3.38
C ALA A 51 -9.06 -16.08 -2.71
N GLN A 52 -8.65 -17.20 -2.09
CA GLN A 52 -9.58 -18.10 -1.41
C GLN A 52 -10.11 -17.55 -0.09
N LEU A 53 -9.26 -16.90 0.70
CA LEU A 53 -9.65 -16.32 1.99
C LEU A 53 -10.51 -15.07 1.83
N ASN A 54 -10.29 -14.32 0.77
CA ASN A 54 -11.04 -13.10 0.45
C ASN A 54 -11.07 -12.07 1.59
N ARG A 55 -9.91 -11.82 2.22
CA ARG A 55 -9.73 -10.90 3.35
C ARG A 55 -8.70 -9.82 2.99
N PRO A 56 -8.86 -8.58 3.49
CA PRO A 56 -7.81 -7.57 3.39
C PRO A 56 -6.48 -8.13 3.88
N THR A 57 -5.42 -7.89 3.14
CA THR A 57 -4.12 -8.51 3.38
C THR A 57 -3.01 -7.48 3.42
N LEU A 58 -2.14 -7.57 4.43
CA LEU A 58 -0.89 -6.81 4.51
C LEU A 58 0.29 -7.73 4.20
N ILE A 59 1.09 -7.35 3.21
CA ILE A 59 2.33 -8.02 2.85
C ILE A 59 3.49 -7.12 3.29
N MET A 60 4.28 -7.58 4.24
CA MET A 60 5.44 -6.84 4.74
C MET A 60 6.73 -7.42 4.18
N SER A 61 7.62 -6.55 3.74
CA SER A 61 8.98 -6.88 3.34
C SER A 61 10.02 -6.09 4.13
N HIS A 62 11.24 -6.57 4.18
CA HIS A 62 12.31 -5.93 4.95
C HIS A 62 12.93 -4.69 4.25
N ASN A 63 12.67 -4.48 2.96
CA ASN A 63 13.15 -3.30 2.22
C ASN A 63 12.22 -2.85 1.10
N LYS A 64 12.46 -1.64 0.56
CA LYS A 64 11.69 -1.04 -0.54
C LYS A 64 11.75 -1.86 -1.84
N THR A 65 12.92 -2.41 -2.17
CA THR A 65 13.14 -3.14 -3.43
C THR A 65 12.30 -4.40 -3.49
N LEU A 66 12.32 -5.19 -2.42
CA LEU A 66 11.47 -6.39 -2.34
C LEU A 66 9.99 -6.02 -2.27
N ALA A 67 9.63 -4.93 -1.56
CA ALA A 67 8.26 -4.43 -1.55
C ALA A 67 7.79 -4.08 -2.97
N ALA A 68 8.62 -3.40 -3.77
CA ALA A 68 8.30 -3.05 -5.15
C ALA A 68 8.10 -4.29 -6.04
N GLN A 69 8.95 -5.30 -5.89
CA GLN A 69 8.81 -6.57 -6.58
C GLN A 69 7.49 -7.26 -6.22
N LEU A 70 7.20 -7.42 -4.93
CA LEU A 70 5.97 -8.06 -4.45
C LEU A 70 4.72 -7.27 -4.88
N TYR A 71 4.79 -5.93 -4.86
CA TYR A 71 3.72 -5.08 -5.37
C TYR A 71 3.43 -5.33 -6.85
N SER A 72 4.47 -5.37 -7.67
CA SER A 72 4.36 -5.64 -9.11
C SER A 72 3.77 -7.03 -9.39
N GLU A 73 4.25 -8.07 -8.68
CA GLU A 73 3.72 -9.42 -8.79
C GLU A 73 2.24 -9.49 -8.38
N MET A 74 1.86 -8.90 -7.23
CA MET A 74 0.48 -8.86 -6.75
C MET A 74 -0.43 -8.05 -7.68
N LYS A 75 0.05 -6.95 -8.25
CA LYS A 75 -0.70 -6.15 -9.23
C LYS A 75 -0.99 -6.94 -10.51
N THR A 76 -0.05 -7.81 -10.91
CA THR A 76 -0.22 -8.71 -12.05
C THR A 76 -1.24 -9.80 -11.75
N PHE A 77 -1.25 -10.35 -10.54
CA PHE A 77 -2.20 -11.39 -10.12
C PHE A 77 -3.60 -10.84 -9.82
N PHE A 78 -3.72 -9.58 -9.42
CA PHE A 78 -4.96 -8.93 -9.02
C PHE A 78 -5.17 -7.58 -9.73
N PRO A 79 -5.25 -7.55 -11.08
CA PRO A 79 -5.31 -6.30 -11.84
C PRO A 79 -6.54 -5.45 -11.54
N ASN A 80 -7.65 -6.09 -11.15
CA ASN A 80 -8.94 -5.46 -10.90
C ASN A 80 -9.22 -5.17 -9.41
N ASN A 81 -8.30 -5.55 -8.51
CA ASN A 81 -8.43 -5.32 -7.07
C ASN A 81 -7.51 -4.17 -6.61
N ALA A 82 -7.75 -3.66 -5.41
CA ALA A 82 -6.92 -2.63 -4.83
C ALA A 82 -5.61 -3.25 -4.31
N VAL A 83 -4.56 -3.17 -5.11
CA VAL A 83 -3.20 -3.49 -4.69
C VAL A 83 -2.47 -2.18 -4.50
N GLU A 84 -2.05 -1.91 -3.28
CA GLU A 84 -1.52 -0.63 -2.83
C GLU A 84 -0.08 -0.77 -2.35
N TYR A 85 0.73 0.28 -2.56
CA TYR A 85 2.14 0.32 -2.20
C TYR A 85 2.39 1.30 -1.06
N PHE A 86 2.97 0.81 0.03
CA PHE A 86 3.15 1.61 1.24
C PHE A 86 4.57 1.48 1.79
N VAL A 87 5.47 2.35 1.33
CA VAL A 87 6.87 2.38 1.77
C VAL A 87 7.26 3.77 2.25
N SER A 88 8.48 3.94 2.77
CA SER A 88 8.98 5.26 3.15
C SER A 88 9.06 6.19 1.94
N TYR A 89 8.54 7.40 2.07
CA TYR A 89 8.60 8.45 1.04
C TYR A 89 9.94 9.15 0.95
N TYR A 90 10.86 8.90 1.89
CA TYR A 90 12.22 9.40 1.82
C TYR A 90 13.04 8.56 0.84
N ASP A 91 13.58 9.19 -0.20
CA ASP A 91 14.52 8.57 -1.13
C ASP A 91 15.94 8.69 -0.61
N TYR A 92 16.25 9.81 0.02
CA TYR A 92 17.53 10.09 0.62
C TYR A 92 17.36 10.75 1.98
N TYR A 93 18.15 10.33 2.94
CA TYR A 93 18.25 10.94 4.25
C TYR A 93 19.71 11.01 4.67
N GLN A 94 20.26 12.20 4.76
CA GLN A 94 21.55 12.49 5.32
C GLN A 94 21.35 13.21 6.66
N PRO A 95 21.72 12.57 7.79
CA PRO A 95 21.70 13.27 9.07
C PRO A 95 22.78 14.36 9.08
N GLU A 96 22.50 15.41 9.82
CA GLU A 96 23.54 16.39 10.12
C GLU A 96 24.70 15.73 10.87
N ALA A 97 25.92 16.08 10.51
CA ALA A 97 27.13 15.60 11.13
C ALA A 97 28.22 16.67 11.14
N TYR A 98 29.02 16.66 12.20
CA TYR A 98 30.20 17.52 12.27
C TYR A 98 31.46 16.67 12.35
N ILE A 99 32.42 16.92 11.46
CA ILE A 99 33.69 16.22 11.41
C ILE A 99 34.77 17.17 11.99
N PRO A 100 35.16 16.99 13.27
CA PRO A 100 36.11 17.91 13.95
C PRO A 100 37.50 17.96 13.31
N SER A 101 37.96 16.87 12.68
CA SER A 101 39.27 16.79 12.08
C SER A 101 39.46 17.70 10.85
N THR A 102 38.36 18.02 10.16
CA THR A 102 38.37 18.85 8.94
C THR A 102 37.56 20.12 9.11
N ASP A 103 37.03 20.37 10.30
CA ASP A 103 36.10 21.50 10.59
C ASP A 103 34.95 21.57 9.56
N THR A 104 34.42 20.39 9.21
CA THR A 104 33.38 20.30 8.19
C THR A 104 32.04 20.01 8.83
N TYR A 105 31.06 20.88 8.61
CA TYR A 105 29.66 20.65 8.96
C TYR A 105 28.92 20.09 7.73
N ILE A 106 28.32 18.93 7.89
CA ILE A 106 27.45 18.30 6.89
C ILE A 106 26.01 18.64 7.26
N GLU A 107 25.34 19.37 6.42
CA GLU A 107 23.94 19.74 6.63
C GLU A 107 23.02 18.53 6.45
N LYS A 108 21.90 18.57 7.17
CA LYS A 108 20.81 17.60 6.98
C LYS A 108 20.26 17.75 5.58
N ASP A 109 20.24 16.67 4.82
CA ASP A 109 19.60 16.63 3.49
C ASP A 109 18.50 15.58 3.45
N LEU A 110 17.39 15.93 2.82
CA LEU A 110 16.17 15.12 2.80
C LEU A 110 15.49 15.27 1.45
N SER A 111 15.42 14.19 0.70
CA SER A 111 14.66 14.11 -0.54
C SER A 111 13.37 13.34 -0.34
N ILE A 112 12.25 14.00 -0.57
CA ILE A 112 10.90 13.42 -0.52
C ILE A 112 10.49 13.02 -1.93
N ASN A 113 9.98 11.80 -2.07
CA ASN A 113 9.40 11.32 -3.31
C ASN A 113 7.88 11.51 -3.26
N GLU A 114 7.39 12.52 -3.99
CA GLU A 114 5.98 12.87 -4.04
C GLU A 114 5.10 11.77 -4.63
N GLU A 115 5.62 10.96 -5.54
CA GLU A 115 4.88 9.83 -6.11
C GLU A 115 4.64 8.75 -5.06
N ILE A 116 5.65 8.43 -4.25
CA ILE A 116 5.51 7.47 -3.14
C ILE A 116 4.53 8.02 -2.10
N ASP A 117 4.57 9.31 -1.79
CA ASP A 117 3.62 9.92 -0.85
C ASP A 117 2.19 9.80 -1.36
N ARG A 118 1.95 10.06 -2.64
CA ARG A 118 0.66 9.84 -3.28
C ARG A 118 0.19 8.38 -3.21
N LEU A 119 1.10 7.40 -3.42
CA LEU A 119 0.78 5.98 -3.30
C LEU A 119 0.42 5.59 -1.85
N ARG A 120 1.06 6.19 -0.86
CA ARG A 120 0.73 6.00 0.57
C ARG A 120 -0.67 6.52 0.89
N LEU A 121 -1.00 7.72 0.40
CA LEU A 121 -2.35 8.29 0.57
C LEU A 121 -3.42 7.44 -0.14
N SER A 122 -3.11 6.89 -1.33
CA SER A 122 -3.98 5.93 -2.04
C SER A 122 -4.26 4.70 -1.19
N ALA A 123 -3.24 4.12 -0.56
CA ALA A 123 -3.40 2.97 0.32
C ALA A 123 -4.33 3.28 1.52
N ILE A 124 -4.17 4.45 2.14
CA ILE A 124 -5.04 4.89 3.24
C ILE A 124 -6.47 5.06 2.74
N ALA A 125 -6.67 5.74 1.61
CA ALA A 125 -7.99 5.93 1.02
C ALA A 125 -8.68 4.59 0.68
N ALA A 126 -7.93 3.62 0.12
CA ALA A 126 -8.44 2.29 -0.19
C ALA A 126 -8.90 1.55 1.09
N LEU A 127 -8.12 1.62 2.17
CA LEU A 127 -8.47 1.01 3.45
C LEU A 127 -9.69 1.67 4.11
N LEU A 128 -9.78 3.00 4.06
CA LEU A 128 -10.88 3.76 4.66
C LEU A 128 -12.17 3.74 3.83
N SER A 129 -12.10 3.38 2.54
CA SER A 129 -13.27 3.26 1.65
C SER A 129 -14.21 2.11 2.02
N GLY A 130 -13.85 1.27 3.00
CA GLY A 130 -14.61 0.09 3.39
C GLY A 130 -14.48 -1.10 2.44
N ARG A 131 -13.64 -1.01 1.39
CA ARG A 131 -13.31 -2.14 0.51
C ARG A 131 -12.68 -3.26 1.32
N LYS A 132 -13.03 -4.50 0.97
CA LYS A 132 -12.45 -5.70 1.58
C LYS A 132 -11.45 -6.43 0.67
N ASP A 133 -11.36 -6.00 -0.58
CA ASP A 133 -10.48 -6.55 -1.59
C ASP A 133 -9.20 -5.70 -1.74
N VAL A 134 -8.55 -5.42 -0.61
CA VAL A 134 -7.35 -4.58 -0.53
C VAL A 134 -6.14 -5.42 -0.14
N ILE A 135 -5.07 -5.31 -0.92
CA ILE A 135 -3.73 -5.83 -0.60
C ILE A 135 -2.81 -4.63 -0.43
N VAL A 136 -2.23 -4.47 0.74
CA VAL A 136 -1.19 -3.46 0.97
C VAL A 136 0.16 -4.13 1.01
N VAL A 137 1.05 -3.75 0.09
CA VAL A 137 2.44 -4.20 0.09
C VAL A 137 3.31 -3.12 0.71
N SER A 138 4.00 -3.46 1.78
CA SER A 138 4.68 -2.48 2.62
C SER A 138 6.10 -2.90 2.99
N SER A 139 6.91 -1.90 3.34
CA SER A 139 8.12 -2.08 4.12
C SER A 139 7.85 -1.82 5.61
N VAL A 140 8.87 -1.86 6.45
CA VAL A 140 8.78 -1.52 7.89
C VAL A 140 8.16 -0.13 8.16
N SER A 141 8.07 0.73 7.15
CA SER A 141 7.46 2.06 7.25
C SER A 141 5.98 2.05 7.64
N CYS A 142 5.27 0.93 7.45
CA CYS A 142 3.86 0.81 7.86
C CYS A 142 3.67 0.85 9.39
N LEU A 143 4.72 0.65 10.16
CA LEU A 143 4.71 0.77 11.62
C LEU A 143 4.60 2.22 12.09
N TYR A 144 4.92 3.18 11.22
CA TYR A 144 4.84 4.61 11.50
C TYR A 144 3.57 5.19 10.89
N GLY A 145 2.68 5.69 11.73
CA GLY A 145 1.40 6.28 11.30
C GLY A 145 1.57 7.55 10.45
N ILE A 146 0.57 7.86 9.63
CA ILE A 146 0.47 9.09 8.83
C ILE A 146 -0.61 10.02 9.41
N GLY A 147 -0.85 9.99 10.70
CA GLY A 147 -1.89 10.78 11.34
C GLY A 147 -3.08 9.93 11.80
N ASN A 148 -4.14 10.62 12.21
CA ASN A 148 -5.34 9.98 12.73
C ASN A 148 -6.26 9.54 11.57
N PRO A 149 -6.62 8.25 11.44
CA PRO A 149 -7.55 7.79 10.40
C PRO A 149 -8.92 8.47 10.44
N GLN A 150 -9.38 8.90 11.59
CA GLN A 150 -10.66 9.59 11.74
C GLN A 150 -10.62 10.98 11.11
N ASP A 151 -9.55 11.73 11.35
CA ASP A 151 -9.37 13.07 10.77
C ASP A 151 -9.25 12.99 9.25
N PHE A 152 -8.52 11.99 8.74
CA PHE A 152 -8.43 11.74 7.30
C PHE A 152 -9.80 11.43 6.70
N SER A 153 -10.59 10.56 7.34
CA SER A 153 -11.94 10.21 6.86
C SER A 153 -12.90 11.40 6.86
N GLN A 154 -12.79 12.29 7.85
CA GLN A 154 -13.61 13.50 7.94
C GLN A 154 -13.23 14.56 6.91
N SER A 155 -11.95 14.57 6.48
CA SER A 155 -11.45 15.49 5.44
C SER A 155 -11.74 15.02 4.02
N CYS A 156 -12.29 13.80 3.84
CA CYS A 156 -12.65 13.30 2.53
C CYS A 156 -13.94 13.94 2.00
N ILE A 157 -13.87 14.56 0.82
CA ILE A 157 -15.01 15.13 0.12
C ILE A 157 -15.49 14.12 -0.93
N THR A 158 -16.73 13.64 -0.78
CA THR A 158 -17.33 12.74 -1.76
C THR A 158 -18.28 13.53 -2.66
N VAL A 159 -18.11 13.44 -3.97
CA VAL A 159 -18.97 14.09 -4.97
C VAL A 159 -19.46 13.05 -5.96
N ASP A 160 -20.76 12.85 -6.02
CA ASP A 160 -21.40 11.95 -6.97
C ASP A 160 -21.88 12.70 -8.22
N LYS A 161 -21.78 12.05 -9.38
CA LYS A 161 -22.12 12.64 -10.70
C LYS A 161 -23.52 13.28 -10.78
N TYR A 162 -24.46 12.77 -10.01
CA TYR A 162 -25.87 13.24 -10.03
C TYR A 162 -26.29 13.93 -8.73
N GLN A 163 -25.34 14.21 -7.85
CA GLN A 163 -25.59 14.91 -6.60
C GLN A 163 -25.74 16.41 -6.86
N ALA A 164 -26.85 16.99 -6.36
CA ALA A 164 -27.01 18.44 -6.34
C ALA A 164 -26.16 19.02 -5.18
N ILE A 165 -25.02 19.60 -5.52
CA ILE A 165 -24.15 20.31 -4.56
C ILE A 165 -24.06 21.78 -4.95
N LYS A 166 -24.15 22.69 -3.99
CA LYS A 166 -23.89 24.11 -4.26
C LYS A 166 -22.40 24.34 -4.44
N LEU A 167 -22.05 25.10 -5.49
CA LEU A 167 -20.64 25.40 -5.78
C LEU A 167 -19.92 26.05 -4.59
N ALA A 168 -20.60 26.95 -3.87
CA ALA A 168 -20.03 27.61 -2.70
C ALA A 168 -19.67 26.62 -1.58
N ASP A 169 -20.54 25.64 -1.32
CA ASP A 169 -20.33 24.64 -0.29
C ASP A 169 -19.15 23.70 -0.66
N LEU A 170 -19.06 23.32 -1.95
CA LEU A 170 -17.94 22.53 -2.45
C LEU A 170 -16.62 23.28 -2.34
N LEU A 171 -16.58 24.55 -2.74
CA LEU A 171 -15.38 25.38 -2.65
C LEU A 171 -14.95 25.59 -1.19
N HIS A 172 -15.88 25.77 -0.27
CA HIS A 172 -15.58 25.88 1.15
C HIS A 172 -14.98 24.58 1.69
N ALA A 173 -15.58 23.43 1.39
CA ALA A 173 -15.04 22.12 1.80
C ALA A 173 -13.63 21.85 1.23
N LEU A 174 -13.37 22.24 -0.03
CA LEU A 174 -12.03 22.14 -0.62
C LEU A 174 -11.02 23.00 0.11
N VAL A 175 -11.37 24.25 0.45
CA VAL A 175 -10.49 25.15 1.22
C VAL A 175 -10.21 24.62 2.62
N GLU A 176 -11.23 24.10 3.32
CA GLU A 176 -11.06 23.45 4.62
C GLU A 176 -10.14 22.23 4.54
N SER A 177 -10.17 21.49 3.43
CA SER A 177 -9.27 20.37 3.15
C SER A 177 -7.91 20.80 2.59
N GLN A 178 -7.58 22.10 2.70
CA GLN A 178 -6.28 22.69 2.31
C GLN A 178 -5.95 22.63 0.80
N TYR A 179 -6.96 22.51 -0.06
CA TYR A 179 -6.75 22.67 -1.50
C TYR A 179 -6.51 24.12 -1.86
N VAL A 180 -5.53 24.36 -2.73
CA VAL A 180 -5.21 25.68 -3.26
C VAL A 180 -5.78 25.80 -4.67
N ARG A 181 -6.50 26.92 -4.93
CA ARG A 181 -7.00 27.19 -6.27
C ARG A 181 -5.84 27.54 -7.21
N ASN A 182 -5.75 26.83 -8.31
CA ASN A 182 -4.83 27.13 -9.40
C ASN A 182 -5.66 27.45 -10.65
N ASP A 183 -5.53 28.67 -11.20
CA ASP A 183 -6.25 29.12 -12.39
C ASP A 183 -5.44 28.89 -13.68
N VAL A 184 -4.19 28.42 -13.60
CA VAL A 184 -3.26 28.35 -14.73
C VAL A 184 -2.96 26.91 -15.15
N GLU A 185 -2.84 25.99 -14.21
CA GLU A 185 -2.48 24.60 -14.48
C GLU A 185 -3.37 23.64 -13.70
N LEU A 186 -3.85 22.60 -14.39
CA LEU A 186 -4.40 21.41 -13.77
C LEU A 186 -3.24 20.48 -13.38
N THR A 187 -2.54 20.82 -12.30
CA THR A 187 -1.58 19.88 -11.69
C THR A 187 -2.33 18.87 -10.83
N ARG A 188 -2.06 17.61 -11.08
CA ARG A 188 -2.51 16.50 -10.24
C ARG A 188 -1.52 16.26 -9.14
#